data_6667d954340013c93f7a54a94ce64447
#
_entry.id   6667d954340013c93f7a54a94ce64447
#
_cell.length_a   1.000
_cell.length_b   1.000
_cell.length_c   1.000
_cell.angle_alpha   90.00
_cell.angle_beta   90.00
_cell.angle_gamma   90.00
#
_symmetry.space_group_name_H-M   'P 1'
#
loop_
_entity.id
_entity.type
_entity.pdbx_description
1 polymer ?
#
loop_
_entity_poly.entity_id
_entity_poly.type
_entity_poly.pdbx_seq_one_letter_code
_entity_poly.pdbx_strand_id
1 'polypeptide(L)'
;MDRSDTNRGTPLFTFPLLLQTAKHHIPILIGIAVAARLAMFRLDEVIFSWRSTDMASIALNYYRNGFHFLYPQVFWGGNGPGYVEMECPIIPFLLALLYRLFGVQDWLALVIPVTSGVGLVVTVYLFSRHLFDPAVGFVAGLFTATSPPLVALSTALWPDPPMVFFGALGLYLIVQWVETNKWGYFVFGASAITIAILLKLTALYLGIPLLYLCYVKYGSGLWKSASVWLLAFLILILPCLWYIHAHTLYREYHNTFGILSGGFLKFATAEVLLDPGFYGKSLGRMIFYHFTPLVFVVFILGIMVSQRDRLHYTFHVWAVTVLLYFLVAARGVSLGHFQYMLPVVPPGAALAGYGTLLLLRKLESVPSLARWPKGTWALALALLYLGGTVVAAHVYQSPEMYTTKMWAHDKRTGLAVGRLTAPGSLIVVVDNQMGGPPDGIMTPPNVFYFSDRRGWYLAMSWLTEDLIEQKRREGARYLVITANTVATFEESCPQIQGYLTARYVPLLDSEEGLLYDLAPGKEGATKSDRPN
;
A
#
# COMPACT_ATOMS: atom_id res chain seq x y z
N MET A 1 13.22 -34.69 -32.67
CA MET A 1 13.37 -33.80 -33.83
C MET A 1 13.83 -32.46 -33.32
N ASP A 2 15.05 -32.20 -33.58
CA ASP A 2 15.91 -31.12 -33.16
C ASP A 2 15.39 -29.78 -33.74
N ARG A 3 14.95 -28.85 -32.92
CA ARG A 3 14.77 -27.46 -33.31
C ARG A 3 15.93 -26.66 -32.72
N SER A 4 17.06 -26.81 -33.38
CA SER A 4 18.24 -25.98 -33.18
C SER A 4 17.94 -24.50 -33.39
N ASP A 5 18.38 -23.74 -32.43
CA ASP A 5 18.82 -22.35 -32.44
C ASP A 5 19.08 -21.73 -33.82
N THR A 6 18.10 -21.07 -34.43
CA THR A 6 18.37 -20.05 -35.44
C THR A 6 17.19 -19.08 -35.53
N ASN A 7 17.11 -18.14 -34.67
CA ASN A 7 16.65 -16.76 -34.91
C ASN A 7 16.61 -15.92 -33.62
N ARG A 8 17.70 -15.84 -32.87
CA ARG A 8 17.90 -14.72 -31.95
C ARG A 8 18.25 -13.54 -32.86
N GLY A 9 17.23 -12.70 -33.08
CA GLY A 9 17.41 -11.44 -33.80
C GLY A 9 18.61 -10.69 -33.25
N THR A 10 19.36 -10.02 -34.12
CA THR A 10 20.49 -9.13 -33.77
C THR A 10 20.11 -8.27 -32.59
N PRO A 11 20.98 -8.15 -31.55
CA PRO A 11 20.67 -7.39 -30.35
C PRO A 11 20.32 -5.96 -30.71
N LEU A 12 19.22 -5.50 -30.14
CA LEU A 12 18.50 -4.30 -30.51
C LEU A 12 19.29 -2.99 -30.29
N PHE A 13 20.41 -3.05 -29.55
CA PHE A 13 21.25 -1.88 -29.22
C PHE A 13 22.69 -2.25 -28.84
N THR A 14 23.66 -1.41 -29.23
CA THR A 14 24.99 -1.35 -28.62
C THR A 14 24.94 -0.36 -27.44
N PHE A 15 24.60 -0.87 -26.26
CA PHE A 15 24.70 -0.11 -25.01
C PHE A 15 26.16 0.24 -24.64
N PRO A 16 26.40 1.24 -23.79
CA PRO A 16 27.71 1.45 -23.16
C PRO A 16 28.24 0.14 -22.60
N LEU A 17 29.54 -0.10 -22.69
CA LEU A 17 30.22 -1.38 -22.37
C LEU A 17 29.74 -2.04 -21.06
N LEU A 18 29.43 -1.23 -20.02
CA LEU A 18 28.91 -1.69 -18.71
C LEU A 18 27.51 -2.32 -18.78
N LEU A 19 26.71 -1.97 -19.79
CA LEU A 19 25.33 -2.48 -19.94
C LEU A 19 25.22 -3.57 -21.00
N GLN A 20 26.32 -3.87 -21.71
CA GLN A 20 26.33 -4.95 -22.72
C GLN A 20 26.28 -6.35 -22.10
N THR A 21 26.74 -6.51 -20.86
CA THR A 21 26.70 -7.81 -20.18
C THR A 21 25.49 -7.85 -19.22
N ALA A 22 24.49 -8.63 -19.59
CA ALA A 22 23.28 -8.86 -18.75
C ALA A 22 23.60 -9.32 -17.30
N LYS A 23 24.84 -9.71 -17.02
CA LYS A 23 25.34 -10.10 -15.69
C LYS A 23 25.30 -8.94 -14.68
N HIS A 24 25.43 -7.68 -15.13
CA HIS A 24 25.48 -6.50 -14.26
C HIS A 24 24.10 -5.83 -14.08
N HIS A 25 23.08 -6.18 -14.87
CA HIS A 25 21.77 -5.52 -14.80
C HIS A 25 21.12 -5.65 -13.41
N ILE A 26 21.04 -6.86 -12.85
CA ILE A 26 20.39 -7.09 -11.55
C ILE A 26 21.10 -6.34 -10.42
N PRO A 27 22.44 -6.46 -10.22
CA PRO A 27 23.13 -5.68 -9.17
C PRO A 27 22.94 -4.17 -9.31
N ILE A 28 23.01 -3.63 -10.54
CA ILE A 28 22.82 -2.19 -10.78
C ILE A 28 21.40 -1.78 -10.41
N LEU A 29 20.39 -2.52 -10.86
CA LEU A 29 18.99 -2.24 -10.56
C LEU A 29 18.67 -2.32 -9.06
N ILE A 30 19.23 -3.32 -8.36
CA ILE A 30 19.12 -3.43 -6.90
C ILE A 30 19.77 -2.21 -6.23
N GLY A 31 20.99 -1.82 -6.65
CA GLY A 31 21.68 -0.65 -6.13
C GLY A 31 20.87 0.63 -6.29
N ILE A 32 20.30 0.86 -7.48
CA ILE A 32 19.43 2.02 -7.75
C ILE A 32 18.16 1.94 -6.90
N ALA A 33 17.53 0.78 -6.82
CA ALA A 33 16.29 0.60 -6.04
C ALA A 33 16.50 0.86 -4.56
N VAL A 34 17.61 0.40 -3.98
CA VAL A 34 17.99 0.65 -2.59
C VAL A 34 18.32 2.13 -2.40
N ALA A 35 19.13 2.73 -3.28
CA ALA A 35 19.50 4.14 -3.19
C ALA A 35 18.27 5.08 -3.27
N ALA A 36 17.32 4.80 -4.16
CA ALA A 36 16.08 5.57 -4.27
C ALA A 36 15.25 5.53 -2.97
N ARG A 37 15.20 4.37 -2.30
CA ARG A 37 14.48 4.22 -1.03
C ARG A 37 15.22 4.91 0.12
N LEU A 38 16.53 4.78 0.17
CA LEU A 38 17.35 5.49 1.18
C LEU A 38 17.24 7.01 1.04
N ALA A 39 17.13 7.52 -0.19
CA ALA A 39 16.95 8.96 -0.44
C ALA A 39 15.60 9.50 0.04
N MET A 40 14.56 8.65 0.09
CA MET A 40 13.21 9.02 0.57
C MET A 40 12.94 8.58 2.01
N PHE A 41 13.88 7.91 2.64
CA PHE A 41 13.70 7.32 3.95
C PHE A 41 13.74 8.36 5.08
N ARG A 42 12.77 8.27 6.01
CA ARG A 42 12.70 9.05 7.23
C ARG A 42 12.40 8.12 8.41
N LEU A 43 13.35 8.01 9.32
CA LEU A 43 13.26 7.11 10.48
C LEU A 43 12.07 7.42 11.40
N ASP A 44 11.73 8.69 11.54
CA ASP A 44 10.64 9.20 12.37
C ASP A 44 9.24 9.03 11.75
N GLU A 45 9.19 8.66 10.45
CA GLU A 45 7.96 8.51 9.69
C GLU A 45 7.68 7.05 9.24
N VAL A 46 8.42 6.06 9.74
CA VAL A 46 8.21 4.64 9.36
C VAL A 46 6.85 4.12 9.79
N ILE A 47 6.45 4.43 11.02
CA ILE A 47 5.15 4.08 11.60
C ILE A 47 4.50 5.39 12.02
N PHE A 48 3.72 5.98 11.12
CA PHE A 48 3.06 7.25 11.40
C PHE A 48 1.67 7.39 10.77
N SER A 49 1.43 6.73 9.63
CA SER A 49 0.13 6.77 8.96
C SER A 49 -0.86 5.82 9.62
N TRP A 50 -2.15 6.06 9.40
CA TRP A 50 -3.21 5.20 9.88
C TRP A 50 -2.92 3.71 9.62
N ARG A 51 -2.70 3.33 8.37
CA ARG A 51 -2.45 1.93 8.01
C ARG A 51 -1.18 1.35 8.64
N SER A 52 -0.12 2.13 8.74
CA SER A 52 1.12 1.65 9.35
C SER A 52 1.01 1.46 10.86
N THR A 53 0.28 2.34 11.56
CA THR A 53 0.03 2.20 13.01
C THR A 53 -0.92 1.05 13.32
N ASP A 54 -1.95 0.81 12.51
CA ASP A 54 -2.80 -0.39 12.64
C ASP A 54 -1.99 -1.68 12.53
N MET A 55 -1.19 -1.80 11.45
CA MET A 55 -0.36 -2.99 11.25
C MET A 55 0.68 -3.18 12.35
N ALA A 56 1.30 -2.09 12.83
CA ALA A 56 2.26 -2.13 13.92
C ALA A 56 1.58 -2.51 15.26
N SER A 57 0.36 -2.00 15.52
CA SER A 57 -0.45 -2.39 16.68
C SER A 57 -0.72 -3.89 16.71
N ILE A 58 -1.13 -4.44 15.57
CA ILE A 58 -1.40 -5.88 15.45
C ILE A 58 -0.11 -6.69 15.62
N ALA A 59 1.01 -6.23 15.05
CA ALA A 59 2.30 -6.88 15.24
C ALA A 59 2.74 -6.89 16.71
N LEU A 60 2.56 -5.78 17.43
CA LEU A 60 2.82 -5.70 18.87
C LEU A 60 1.91 -6.65 19.66
N ASN A 61 0.64 -6.74 19.32
CA ASN A 61 -0.29 -7.64 19.98
C ASN A 61 0.08 -9.12 19.73
N TYR A 62 0.48 -9.49 18.51
CA TYR A 62 1.02 -10.84 18.25
C TYR A 62 2.27 -11.11 19.07
N TYR A 63 3.17 -10.16 19.16
CA TYR A 63 4.41 -10.30 19.93
C TYR A 63 4.15 -10.46 21.44
N ARG A 64 3.21 -9.69 22.00
CA ARG A 64 2.92 -9.63 23.46
C ARG A 64 1.96 -10.71 23.92
N ASN A 65 0.91 -11.00 23.13
CA ASN A 65 -0.23 -11.84 23.53
C ASN A 65 -0.17 -13.27 22.96
N GLY A 66 0.94 -13.62 22.27
CA GLY A 66 1.07 -14.90 21.56
C GLY A 66 0.75 -14.79 20.07
N PHE A 67 1.35 -15.67 19.29
CA PHE A 67 1.29 -15.65 17.81
C PHE A 67 0.01 -16.32 17.28
N HIS A 68 -1.16 -15.86 17.71
CA HIS A 68 -2.48 -16.39 17.29
C HIS A 68 -2.87 -15.83 15.90
N PHE A 69 -2.26 -16.33 14.84
CA PHE A 69 -2.36 -15.83 13.47
C PHE A 69 -3.79 -15.50 13.01
N LEU A 70 -4.76 -16.34 13.37
CA LEU A 70 -6.17 -16.17 12.95
C LEU A 70 -6.90 -15.05 13.68
N TYR A 71 -6.33 -14.50 14.76
CA TYR A 71 -6.99 -13.54 15.64
C TYR A 71 -6.17 -12.23 15.74
N PRO A 72 -6.14 -11.41 14.67
CA PRO A 72 -5.47 -10.11 14.71
C PRO A 72 -6.17 -9.17 15.70
N GLN A 73 -5.39 -8.47 16.55
CA GLN A 73 -5.90 -7.60 17.61
C GLN A 73 -5.45 -6.16 17.39
N VAL A 74 -6.37 -5.20 17.47
CA VAL A 74 -6.12 -3.75 17.48
C VAL A 74 -6.19 -3.17 18.90
N PHE A 75 -5.70 -1.95 19.09
CA PHE A 75 -5.75 -1.26 20.38
C PHE A 75 -7.08 -0.55 20.63
N TRP A 76 -7.80 -0.19 19.58
CA TRP A 76 -9.06 0.56 19.64
C TRP A 76 -10.33 -0.31 19.78
N GLY A 77 -10.19 -1.58 20.11
CA GLY A 77 -11.30 -2.51 20.31
C GLY A 77 -12.01 -2.40 21.67
N GLY A 78 -11.91 -1.29 22.37
CA GLY A 78 -12.53 -1.08 23.68
C GLY A 78 -11.91 -1.92 24.80
N ASN A 79 -12.76 -2.42 25.72
CA ASN A 79 -12.36 -3.33 26.80
C ASN A 79 -12.38 -4.81 26.38
N GLY A 80 -12.83 -5.11 25.15
CA GLY A 80 -12.84 -6.46 24.57
C GLY A 80 -11.46 -6.93 24.10
N PRO A 81 -11.36 -8.11 23.45
CA PRO A 81 -10.09 -8.64 22.95
C PRO A 81 -9.48 -7.83 21.80
N GLY A 82 -10.26 -6.97 21.14
CA GLY A 82 -9.82 -6.16 20.02
C GLY A 82 -9.60 -6.93 18.72
N TYR A 83 -10.23 -8.11 18.56
CA TYR A 83 -10.17 -8.84 17.29
C TYR A 83 -10.82 -8.05 16.16
N VAL A 84 -10.22 -8.09 14.97
CA VAL A 84 -10.61 -7.21 13.87
C VAL A 84 -10.69 -7.93 12.52
N GLU A 85 -11.71 -7.58 11.72
CA GLU A 85 -11.77 -7.93 10.31
C GLU A 85 -10.74 -7.11 9.52
N MET A 86 -9.81 -7.82 8.84
CA MET A 86 -8.79 -7.21 7.98
C MET A 86 -8.36 -8.17 6.86
N GLU A 87 -7.52 -7.67 5.96
CA GLU A 87 -6.77 -8.54 5.05
C GLU A 87 -5.98 -9.58 5.85
N CYS A 88 -5.61 -10.70 5.21
CA CYS A 88 -4.83 -11.73 5.91
C CYS A 88 -3.58 -11.12 6.57
N PRO A 89 -3.38 -11.27 7.88
CA PRO A 89 -2.40 -10.52 8.66
C PRO A 89 -0.96 -11.00 8.47
N ILE A 90 -0.59 -11.39 7.24
CA ILE A 90 0.75 -11.89 6.89
C ILE A 90 1.83 -10.89 7.29
N ILE A 91 1.66 -9.61 6.94
CA ILE A 91 2.67 -8.57 7.21
C ILE A 91 2.83 -8.31 8.71
N PRO A 92 1.78 -8.01 9.49
CA PRO A 92 1.93 -7.81 10.93
C PRO A 92 2.44 -9.07 11.64
N PHE A 93 2.07 -10.27 11.18
CA PHE A 93 2.58 -11.50 11.74
C PHE A 93 4.09 -11.68 11.49
N LEU A 94 4.55 -11.44 10.26
CA LEU A 94 5.99 -11.47 9.94
C LEU A 94 6.76 -10.38 10.71
N LEU A 95 6.19 -9.19 10.87
CA LEU A 95 6.79 -8.14 11.68
C LEU A 95 6.89 -8.56 13.16
N ALA A 96 5.87 -9.23 13.70
CA ALA A 96 5.92 -9.77 15.06
C ALA A 96 7.02 -10.83 15.24
N LEU A 97 7.26 -11.67 14.21
CA LEU A 97 8.40 -12.60 14.21
C LEU A 97 9.75 -11.86 14.21
N LEU A 98 9.86 -10.77 13.44
CA LEU A 98 11.05 -9.92 13.48
C LEU A 98 11.24 -9.28 14.86
N TYR A 99 10.17 -8.81 15.51
CA TYR A 99 10.22 -8.32 16.89
C TYR A 99 10.68 -9.41 17.87
N ARG A 100 10.31 -10.65 17.64
CA ARG A 100 10.76 -11.78 18.46
C ARG A 100 12.27 -12.04 18.35
N LEU A 101 12.84 -11.80 17.17
CA LEU A 101 14.26 -12.07 16.89
C LEU A 101 15.17 -10.88 17.28
N PHE A 102 14.70 -9.64 17.06
CA PHE A 102 15.55 -8.44 17.13
C PHE A 102 15.08 -7.41 18.18
N GLY A 103 14.03 -7.74 18.96
CA GLY A 103 13.35 -6.76 19.80
C GLY A 103 12.42 -5.85 19.01
N VAL A 104 11.61 -5.04 19.71
CA VAL A 104 10.68 -4.09 19.08
C VAL A 104 11.47 -2.87 18.60
N GLN A 105 11.57 -2.71 17.30
CA GLN A 105 12.27 -1.61 16.63
C GLN A 105 11.47 -1.16 15.42
N ASP A 106 11.22 0.15 15.29
CA ASP A 106 10.37 0.70 14.20
C ASP A 106 10.94 0.40 12.81
N TRP A 107 12.26 0.41 12.62
CA TRP A 107 12.89 0.15 11.32
C TRP A 107 12.61 -1.27 10.79
N LEU A 108 12.30 -2.25 11.64
CA LEU A 108 11.92 -3.61 11.22
C LEU A 108 10.66 -3.62 10.37
N ALA A 109 9.78 -2.63 10.55
CA ALA A 109 8.58 -2.47 9.75
C ALA A 109 8.88 -2.22 8.26
N LEU A 110 10.10 -1.80 7.91
CA LEU A 110 10.53 -1.56 6.53
C LEU A 110 11.04 -2.81 5.83
N VAL A 111 11.43 -3.83 6.56
CA VAL A 111 12.05 -5.03 5.96
C VAL A 111 11.18 -5.63 4.88
N ILE A 112 9.88 -5.79 5.14
CA ILE A 112 8.94 -6.44 4.22
C ILE A 112 8.63 -5.54 3.01
N PRO A 113 8.22 -4.26 3.15
CA PRO A 113 7.91 -3.43 1.99
C PRO A 113 9.14 -3.09 1.14
N VAL A 114 10.33 -2.86 1.76
CA VAL A 114 11.57 -2.60 1.00
C VAL A 114 12.00 -3.83 0.20
N THR A 115 12.07 -5.00 0.84
CA THR A 115 12.45 -6.23 0.14
C THR A 115 11.49 -6.60 -0.96
N SER A 116 10.18 -6.40 -0.76
CA SER A 116 9.16 -6.59 -1.78
C SER A 116 9.29 -5.59 -2.93
N GLY A 117 9.55 -4.32 -2.63
CA GLY A 117 9.76 -3.30 -3.65
C GLY A 117 11.00 -3.56 -4.50
N VAL A 118 12.12 -4.01 -3.90
CA VAL A 118 13.33 -4.43 -4.63
C VAL A 118 13.06 -5.73 -5.41
N GLY A 119 12.35 -6.68 -4.80
CA GLY A 119 11.91 -7.92 -5.45
C GLY A 119 11.06 -7.66 -6.70
N LEU A 120 10.17 -6.65 -6.65
CA LEU A 120 9.37 -6.23 -7.79
C LEU A 120 10.24 -5.71 -8.94
N VAL A 121 11.28 -4.91 -8.64
CA VAL A 121 12.23 -4.41 -9.66
C VAL A 121 12.91 -5.56 -10.40
N VAL A 122 13.41 -6.55 -9.65
CA VAL A 122 14.03 -7.75 -10.23
C VAL A 122 13.03 -8.56 -11.05
N THR A 123 11.81 -8.71 -10.54
CA THR A 123 10.75 -9.47 -11.23
C THR A 123 10.35 -8.80 -12.53
N VAL A 124 10.13 -7.48 -12.55
CA VAL A 124 9.78 -6.73 -13.76
C VAL A 124 10.92 -6.78 -14.78
N TYR A 125 12.19 -6.68 -14.33
CA TYR A 125 13.35 -6.87 -15.19
C TYR A 125 13.35 -8.25 -15.85
N LEU A 126 13.22 -9.31 -15.05
CA LEU A 126 13.26 -10.70 -15.55
C LEU A 126 12.09 -11.00 -16.48
N PHE A 127 10.90 -10.53 -16.13
CA PHE A 127 9.69 -10.74 -16.92
C PHE A 127 9.77 -10.00 -18.27
N SER A 128 10.15 -8.70 -18.24
CA SER A 128 10.30 -7.90 -19.48
C SER A 128 11.44 -8.40 -20.36
N ARG A 129 12.58 -8.79 -19.75
CA ARG A 129 13.69 -9.43 -20.46
C ARG A 129 13.25 -10.73 -21.14
N HIS A 130 12.41 -11.52 -20.48
CA HIS A 130 11.96 -12.80 -20.98
C HIS A 130 11.03 -12.65 -22.18
N LEU A 131 10.05 -11.73 -22.11
CA LEU A 131 9.09 -11.53 -23.19
C LEU A 131 9.62 -10.64 -24.32
N PHE A 132 10.57 -9.75 -24.06
CA PHE A 132 11.10 -8.83 -25.07
C PHE A 132 12.61 -9.08 -25.26
N ASP A 133 13.45 -8.32 -24.57
CA ASP A 133 14.90 -8.48 -24.61
C ASP A 133 15.58 -7.90 -23.33
N PRO A 134 16.89 -8.15 -23.13
CA PRO A 134 17.61 -7.64 -21.95
C PRO A 134 17.60 -6.12 -21.81
N ALA A 135 17.55 -5.35 -22.89
CA ALA A 135 17.57 -3.90 -22.87
C ALA A 135 16.21 -3.35 -22.43
N VAL A 136 15.11 -3.90 -22.97
CA VAL A 136 13.75 -3.61 -22.50
C VAL A 136 13.63 -3.95 -21.02
N GLY A 137 14.13 -5.12 -20.61
CA GLY A 137 14.13 -5.53 -19.20
C GLY A 137 14.84 -4.51 -18.32
N PHE A 138 16.04 -4.05 -18.71
CA PHE A 138 16.80 -3.09 -17.93
C PHE A 138 16.07 -1.75 -17.76
N VAL A 139 15.53 -1.18 -18.84
CA VAL A 139 14.78 0.08 -18.79
C VAL A 139 13.50 -0.07 -17.97
N ALA A 140 12.77 -1.18 -18.12
CA ALA A 140 11.60 -1.49 -17.32
C ALA A 140 11.94 -1.62 -15.83
N GLY A 141 13.05 -2.32 -15.51
CA GLY A 141 13.57 -2.41 -14.16
C GLY A 141 13.96 -1.04 -13.57
N LEU A 142 14.60 -0.18 -14.38
CA LEU A 142 14.96 1.19 -13.98
C LEU A 142 13.71 2.03 -13.66
N PHE A 143 12.70 2.03 -14.53
CA PHE A 143 11.44 2.73 -14.29
C PHE A 143 10.72 2.21 -13.04
N THR A 144 10.77 0.90 -12.79
CA THR A 144 10.22 0.31 -11.56
C THR A 144 11.03 0.71 -10.33
N ALA A 145 12.38 0.70 -10.41
CA ALA A 145 13.27 1.02 -9.29
C ALA A 145 13.09 2.44 -8.74
N THR A 146 12.81 3.37 -9.64
CA THR A 146 12.69 4.80 -9.35
C THR A 146 11.25 5.32 -9.46
N SER A 147 10.25 4.43 -9.59
CA SER A 147 8.84 4.81 -9.58
C SER A 147 8.47 5.52 -8.27
N PRO A 148 8.07 6.80 -8.29
CA PRO A 148 7.84 7.58 -7.08
C PRO A 148 6.83 6.92 -6.12
N PRO A 149 5.64 6.44 -6.58
CA PRO A 149 4.69 5.80 -5.68
C PRO A 149 5.20 4.47 -5.10
N LEU A 150 5.96 3.68 -5.89
CA LEU A 150 6.51 2.44 -5.37
C LEU A 150 7.59 2.71 -4.32
N VAL A 151 8.46 3.69 -4.55
CA VAL A 151 9.49 4.07 -3.58
C VAL A 151 8.83 4.58 -2.30
N ALA A 152 7.87 5.50 -2.40
CA ALA A 152 7.15 6.07 -1.26
C ALA A 152 6.43 5.00 -0.42
N LEU A 153 5.67 4.11 -1.08
CA LEU A 153 4.95 3.03 -0.37
C LEU A 153 5.88 1.94 0.18
N SER A 154 7.08 1.80 -0.39
CA SER A 154 8.07 0.83 0.12
C SER A 154 8.87 1.36 1.32
N THR A 155 8.79 2.66 1.64
CA THR A 155 9.46 3.27 2.79
C THR A 155 8.55 3.46 4.00
N ALA A 156 7.38 2.84 4.00
CA ALA A 156 6.46 2.76 5.12
C ALA A 156 5.79 1.37 5.17
N LEU A 157 5.16 1.04 6.29
CA LEU A 157 4.51 -0.27 6.49
C LEU A 157 3.16 -0.32 5.73
N TRP A 158 3.21 -0.72 4.46
CA TRP A 158 2.06 -0.85 3.57
C TRP A 158 1.97 -2.22 2.93
N PRO A 159 0.76 -2.79 2.71
CA PRO A 159 0.58 -4.09 2.06
C PRO A 159 0.70 -4.02 0.54
N ASP A 160 0.63 -2.83 -0.06
CA ASP A 160 0.56 -2.63 -1.50
C ASP A 160 1.84 -3.05 -2.24
N PRO A 161 3.08 -2.69 -1.82
CA PRO A 161 4.29 -3.17 -2.48
C PRO A 161 4.44 -4.70 -2.46
N PRO A 162 4.25 -5.42 -1.33
CA PRO A 162 4.23 -6.87 -1.32
C PRO A 162 3.15 -7.48 -2.22
N MET A 163 1.93 -6.93 -2.22
CA MET A 163 0.83 -7.40 -3.07
C MET A 163 1.20 -7.32 -4.55
N VAL A 164 1.73 -6.18 -5.02
CA VAL A 164 2.12 -5.99 -6.42
C VAL A 164 3.32 -6.85 -6.78
N PHE A 165 4.29 -7.03 -5.86
CA PHE A 165 5.43 -7.91 -6.05
C PHE A 165 5.00 -9.36 -6.26
N PHE A 166 4.20 -9.92 -5.35
CA PHE A 166 3.73 -11.30 -5.48
C PHE A 166 2.82 -11.48 -6.68
N GLY A 167 2.00 -10.48 -7.03
CA GLY A 167 1.20 -10.50 -8.26
C GLY A 167 2.04 -10.56 -9.52
N ALA A 168 3.08 -9.73 -9.63
CA ALA A 168 4.01 -9.72 -10.76
C ALA A 168 4.83 -11.03 -10.85
N LEU A 169 5.35 -11.49 -9.72
CA LEU A 169 6.09 -12.76 -9.63
C LEU A 169 5.20 -13.93 -10.05
N GLY A 170 3.96 -13.97 -9.57
CA GLY A 170 3.00 -15.01 -9.91
C GLY A 170 2.71 -15.05 -11.40
N LEU A 171 2.41 -13.90 -12.03
CA LEU A 171 2.19 -13.84 -13.49
C LEU A 171 3.44 -14.27 -14.27
N TYR A 172 4.63 -13.86 -13.86
CA TYR A 172 5.88 -14.28 -14.49
C TYR A 172 6.07 -15.79 -14.42
N LEU A 173 5.85 -16.40 -13.26
CA LEU A 173 5.96 -17.84 -13.07
C LEU A 173 4.90 -18.61 -13.88
N ILE A 174 3.66 -18.09 -13.97
CA ILE A 174 2.63 -18.70 -14.82
C ILE A 174 3.02 -18.61 -16.32
N VAL A 175 3.64 -17.52 -16.78
CA VAL A 175 4.21 -17.45 -18.15
C VAL A 175 5.24 -18.56 -18.35
N GLN A 176 6.17 -18.75 -17.40
CA GLN A 176 7.15 -19.83 -17.46
C GLN A 176 6.48 -21.21 -17.52
N TRP A 177 5.38 -21.42 -16.78
CA TRP A 177 4.61 -22.65 -16.87
C TRP A 177 3.91 -22.82 -18.23
N VAL A 178 3.35 -21.76 -18.78
CA VAL A 178 2.69 -21.78 -20.10
C VAL A 178 3.65 -22.30 -21.16
N GLU A 179 4.92 -21.86 -21.14
CA GLU A 179 5.94 -22.22 -22.10
C GLU A 179 6.58 -23.58 -21.84
N THR A 180 6.90 -23.87 -20.57
CA THR A 180 7.75 -25.05 -20.24
C THR A 180 6.96 -26.25 -19.74
N ASN A 181 5.70 -26.13 -19.41
CA ASN A 181 4.85 -27.14 -18.76
C ASN A 181 5.40 -27.68 -17.42
N LYS A 182 6.39 -26.98 -16.78
CA LYS A 182 6.97 -27.43 -15.52
C LYS A 182 6.04 -27.08 -14.35
N TRP A 183 5.61 -28.10 -13.62
CA TRP A 183 4.70 -27.96 -12.47
C TRP A 183 5.22 -27.08 -11.33
N GLY A 184 6.54 -26.99 -11.16
CA GLY A 184 7.13 -26.07 -10.18
C GLY A 184 6.71 -24.62 -10.44
N TYR A 185 6.77 -24.16 -11.69
CA TYR A 185 6.31 -22.81 -12.04
C TYR A 185 4.81 -22.61 -11.80
N PHE A 186 4.01 -23.65 -12.08
CA PHE A 186 2.57 -23.62 -11.80
C PHE A 186 2.28 -23.43 -10.32
N VAL A 187 2.87 -24.27 -9.45
CA VAL A 187 2.62 -24.25 -8.01
C VAL A 187 3.13 -22.95 -7.39
N PHE A 188 4.38 -22.56 -7.67
CA PHE A 188 4.92 -21.31 -7.12
C PHE A 188 4.22 -20.07 -7.67
N GLY A 189 3.78 -20.09 -8.94
CA GLY A 189 2.98 -19.03 -9.53
C GLY A 189 1.61 -18.90 -8.88
N ALA A 190 0.89 -20.02 -8.70
CA ALA A 190 -0.39 -20.04 -7.97
C ALA A 190 -0.21 -19.54 -6.53
N SER A 191 0.82 -20.01 -5.82
CA SER A 191 1.11 -19.57 -4.44
C SER A 191 1.38 -18.06 -4.35
N ALA A 192 2.15 -17.51 -5.28
CA ALA A 192 2.44 -16.08 -5.31
C ALA A 192 1.15 -15.26 -5.54
N ILE A 193 0.29 -15.65 -6.48
CA ILE A 193 -1.01 -14.99 -6.69
C ILE A 193 -1.90 -15.11 -5.45
N THR A 194 -1.95 -16.29 -4.82
CA THR A 194 -2.69 -16.50 -3.55
C THR A 194 -2.23 -15.53 -2.47
N ILE A 195 -0.92 -15.38 -2.28
CA ILE A 195 -0.34 -14.44 -1.32
C ILE A 195 -0.74 -13.00 -1.69
N ALA A 196 -0.71 -12.62 -2.96
CA ALA A 196 -1.12 -11.29 -3.40
C ALA A 196 -2.59 -10.99 -3.03
N ILE A 197 -3.51 -11.95 -3.23
CA ILE A 197 -4.93 -11.79 -2.89
C ILE A 197 -5.15 -11.78 -1.37
N LEU A 198 -4.41 -12.60 -0.62
CA LEU A 198 -4.44 -12.59 0.85
C LEU A 198 -3.95 -11.27 1.42
N LEU A 199 -2.91 -10.68 0.84
CA LEU A 199 -2.38 -9.35 1.23
C LEU A 199 -3.37 -8.23 0.90
N LYS A 200 -4.10 -8.34 -0.21
CA LYS A 200 -5.11 -7.36 -0.58
C LYS A 200 -6.09 -7.93 -1.60
N LEU A 201 -7.37 -7.93 -1.25
CA LEU A 201 -8.45 -8.50 -2.08
C LEU A 201 -8.51 -7.89 -3.49
N THR A 202 -8.05 -6.64 -3.63
CA THR A 202 -7.98 -5.97 -4.94
C THR A 202 -7.10 -6.70 -5.95
N ALA A 203 -6.15 -7.56 -5.51
CA ALA A 203 -5.33 -8.38 -6.41
C ALA A 203 -6.13 -9.38 -7.26
N LEU A 204 -7.44 -9.55 -6.99
CA LEU A 204 -8.35 -10.31 -7.87
C LEU A 204 -8.38 -9.79 -9.32
N TYR A 205 -7.98 -8.53 -9.57
CA TYR A 205 -7.81 -8.02 -10.94
C TYR A 205 -6.86 -8.89 -11.78
N LEU A 206 -5.90 -9.59 -11.15
CA LEU A 206 -4.97 -10.51 -11.83
C LEU A 206 -5.67 -11.70 -12.49
N GLY A 207 -6.93 -11.96 -12.17
CA GLY A 207 -7.72 -13.03 -12.79
C GLY A 207 -7.83 -12.90 -14.32
N ILE A 208 -7.94 -11.68 -14.85
CA ILE A 208 -8.03 -11.46 -16.31
C ILE A 208 -6.73 -11.82 -17.02
N PRO A 209 -5.53 -11.30 -16.65
CA PRO A 209 -4.30 -11.74 -17.28
C PRO A 209 -4.00 -13.23 -17.06
N LEU A 210 -4.42 -13.85 -15.95
CA LEU A 210 -4.31 -15.29 -15.75
C LEU A 210 -5.19 -16.08 -16.72
N LEU A 211 -6.45 -15.68 -16.91
CA LEU A 211 -7.34 -16.28 -17.90
C LEU A 211 -6.78 -16.12 -19.32
N TYR A 212 -6.19 -14.97 -19.62
CA TYR A 212 -5.52 -14.74 -20.88
C TYR A 212 -4.36 -15.74 -21.10
N LEU A 213 -3.51 -15.95 -20.09
CA LEU A 213 -2.41 -16.90 -20.16
C LEU A 213 -2.90 -18.36 -20.32
N CYS A 214 -4.00 -18.72 -19.64
CA CYS A 214 -4.67 -19.99 -19.85
C CYS A 214 -5.21 -20.12 -21.29
N TYR A 215 -5.76 -19.04 -21.85
CA TYR A 215 -6.21 -19.02 -23.24
C TYR A 215 -5.04 -19.15 -24.23
N VAL A 216 -3.91 -18.48 -23.98
CA VAL A 216 -2.69 -18.64 -24.80
C VAL A 216 -2.24 -20.11 -24.83
N LYS A 217 -2.33 -20.81 -23.70
CA LYS A 217 -1.92 -22.20 -23.54
C LYS A 217 -2.88 -23.20 -24.18
N TYR A 218 -4.18 -23.05 -23.96
CA TYR A 218 -5.20 -24.07 -24.25
C TYR A 218 -6.18 -23.66 -25.36
N GLY A 219 -6.13 -22.40 -25.82
CA GLY A 219 -7.06 -21.87 -26.79
C GLY A 219 -8.52 -21.93 -26.30
N SER A 220 -9.45 -22.25 -27.19
CA SER A 220 -10.88 -22.45 -26.85
C SER A 220 -11.15 -23.63 -25.92
N GLY A 221 -10.17 -24.53 -25.76
CA GLY A 221 -10.25 -25.67 -24.85
C GLY A 221 -9.96 -25.36 -23.39
N LEU A 222 -9.70 -24.09 -23.01
CA LEU A 222 -9.28 -23.71 -21.65
C LEU A 222 -10.26 -24.22 -20.57
N TRP A 223 -11.56 -24.15 -20.82
CA TRP A 223 -12.60 -24.58 -19.87
C TRP A 223 -12.67 -26.10 -19.66
N LYS A 224 -12.09 -26.89 -20.59
CA LYS A 224 -11.98 -28.35 -20.49
C LYS A 224 -10.70 -28.79 -19.79
N SER A 225 -9.77 -27.88 -19.54
CA SER A 225 -8.48 -28.22 -18.93
C SER A 225 -8.58 -28.27 -17.39
N ALA A 226 -8.28 -29.44 -16.83
CA ALA A 226 -8.21 -29.61 -15.37
C ALA A 226 -7.21 -28.66 -14.70
N SER A 227 -6.11 -28.31 -15.38
CA SER A 227 -5.10 -27.38 -14.84
C SER A 227 -5.66 -25.97 -14.63
N VAL A 228 -6.63 -25.51 -15.45
CA VAL A 228 -7.26 -24.19 -15.28
C VAL A 228 -8.10 -24.17 -14.03
N TRP A 229 -8.89 -25.20 -13.81
CA TRP A 229 -9.72 -25.31 -12.61
C TRP A 229 -8.89 -25.53 -11.34
N LEU A 230 -7.81 -26.31 -11.44
CA LEU A 230 -6.87 -26.49 -10.35
C LEU A 230 -6.18 -25.17 -10.00
N LEU A 231 -5.75 -24.37 -11.01
CA LEU A 231 -5.18 -23.03 -10.80
C LEU A 231 -6.16 -22.11 -10.06
N ALA A 232 -7.40 -22.05 -10.54
CA ALA A 232 -8.46 -21.25 -9.90
C ALA A 232 -8.71 -21.71 -8.46
N PHE A 233 -8.79 -23.02 -8.22
CA PHE A 233 -8.97 -23.57 -6.89
C PHE A 233 -7.81 -23.20 -5.95
N LEU A 234 -6.56 -23.41 -6.35
CA LEU A 234 -5.39 -23.09 -5.53
C LEU A 234 -5.30 -21.61 -5.19
N ILE A 235 -5.64 -20.74 -6.16
CA ILE A 235 -5.58 -19.29 -5.96
C ILE A 235 -6.68 -18.79 -5.03
N LEU A 236 -7.88 -19.37 -5.08
CA LEU A 236 -9.04 -18.83 -4.40
C LEU A 236 -9.33 -19.49 -3.05
N ILE A 237 -8.95 -20.76 -2.82
CA ILE A 237 -9.37 -21.50 -1.62
C ILE A 237 -8.91 -20.82 -0.32
N LEU A 238 -7.64 -20.47 -0.20
CA LEU A 238 -7.12 -19.83 1.01
C LEU A 238 -7.67 -18.42 1.22
N PRO A 239 -7.73 -17.54 0.20
CA PRO A 239 -8.41 -16.25 0.34
C PRO A 239 -9.88 -16.39 0.75
N CYS A 240 -10.65 -17.28 0.12
CA CYS A 240 -12.04 -17.51 0.52
C CYS A 240 -12.16 -17.91 1.98
N LEU A 241 -11.37 -18.88 2.44
CA LEU A 241 -11.38 -19.31 3.83
C LEU A 241 -11.01 -18.17 4.79
N TRP A 242 -9.98 -17.38 4.44
CA TRP A 242 -9.59 -16.23 5.25
C TRP A 242 -10.69 -15.18 5.35
N TYR A 243 -11.25 -14.74 4.22
CA TYR A 243 -12.24 -13.65 4.23
C TYR A 243 -13.58 -14.07 4.85
N ILE A 244 -13.96 -15.35 4.78
CA ILE A 244 -15.09 -15.90 5.55
C ILE A 244 -14.79 -15.81 7.05
N HIS A 245 -13.60 -16.21 7.48
CA HIS A 245 -13.18 -16.12 8.88
C HIS A 245 -13.11 -14.65 9.35
N ALA A 246 -12.50 -13.77 8.59
CA ALA A 246 -12.42 -12.33 8.90
C ALA A 246 -13.81 -11.70 9.06
N HIS A 247 -14.77 -12.07 8.20
CA HIS A 247 -16.16 -11.62 8.34
C HIS A 247 -16.83 -12.16 9.63
N THR A 248 -16.50 -13.38 10.07
CA THR A 248 -16.98 -13.91 11.35
C THR A 248 -16.45 -13.08 12.53
N LEU A 249 -15.18 -12.66 12.49
CA LEU A 249 -14.62 -11.77 13.51
C LEU A 249 -15.38 -10.44 13.58
N TYR A 250 -15.72 -9.86 12.43
CA TYR A 250 -16.53 -8.64 12.41
C TYR A 250 -17.92 -8.86 13.03
N ARG A 251 -18.59 -9.95 12.69
CA ARG A 251 -19.94 -10.25 13.23
C ARG A 251 -19.94 -10.42 14.75
N GLU A 252 -18.84 -10.89 15.32
CA GLU A 252 -18.72 -11.15 16.75
C GLU A 252 -18.21 -9.94 17.54
N TYR A 253 -17.20 -9.21 16.98
CA TYR A 253 -16.49 -8.16 17.71
C TYR A 253 -16.70 -6.74 17.14
N HIS A 254 -17.37 -6.59 16.01
CA HIS A 254 -17.73 -5.33 15.35
C HIS A 254 -16.53 -4.43 14.97
N ASN A 255 -15.29 -4.90 15.06
CA ASN A 255 -14.12 -4.16 14.62
C ASN A 255 -13.77 -4.52 13.16
N THR A 256 -13.53 -3.51 12.32
CA THR A 256 -13.23 -3.72 10.90
C THR A 256 -12.30 -2.68 10.29
N PHE A 257 -11.48 -3.11 9.32
CA PHE A 257 -10.77 -2.23 8.40
C PHE A 257 -11.59 -1.89 7.14
N GLY A 258 -12.87 -2.22 7.14
CA GLY A 258 -13.76 -1.95 6.03
C GLY A 258 -13.40 -2.73 4.76
N ILE A 259 -12.98 -3.99 4.88
CA ILE A 259 -12.63 -4.80 3.71
C ILE A 259 -13.88 -5.37 3.06
N LEU A 260 -14.69 -6.10 3.83
CA LEU A 260 -15.97 -6.67 3.41
C LEU A 260 -17.14 -6.01 4.14
N SER A 261 -16.94 -5.57 5.38
CA SER A 261 -17.96 -5.08 6.28
C SER A 261 -17.63 -3.67 6.76
N GLY A 262 -18.61 -2.78 6.79
CA GLY A 262 -18.41 -1.40 7.24
C GLY A 262 -17.48 -0.57 6.32
N GLY A 263 -16.95 0.53 6.83
CA GLY A 263 -16.04 1.40 6.11
C GLY A 263 -16.73 2.23 5.02
N PHE A 264 -15.92 2.97 4.25
CA PHE A 264 -16.44 3.76 3.13
C PHE A 264 -16.57 2.92 1.86
N LEU A 265 -17.55 3.23 1.03
CA LEU A 265 -17.74 2.57 -0.25
C LEU A 265 -16.54 2.85 -1.17
N LYS A 266 -15.79 1.79 -1.52
CA LYS A 266 -14.57 1.86 -2.36
C LYS A 266 -14.88 1.65 -3.83
N PHE A 267 -16.00 0.99 -4.13
CA PHE A 267 -16.41 0.61 -5.46
C PHE A 267 -17.01 1.80 -6.24
N ALA A 268 -17.09 1.61 -7.55
CA ALA A 268 -17.67 2.56 -8.46
C ALA A 268 -19.14 2.87 -8.09
N THR A 269 -19.48 4.15 -8.15
CA THR A 269 -20.87 4.63 -8.16
C THR A 269 -21.14 5.31 -9.49
N ALA A 270 -22.39 5.34 -9.92
CA ALA A 270 -22.78 6.05 -11.15
C ALA A 270 -22.33 7.51 -11.10
N GLU A 271 -22.46 8.17 -9.97
CA GLU A 271 -22.01 9.55 -9.73
C GLU A 271 -20.53 9.75 -10.09
N VAL A 272 -19.65 8.89 -9.57
CA VAL A 272 -18.20 8.98 -9.83
C VAL A 272 -17.87 8.63 -11.28
N LEU A 273 -18.51 7.62 -11.86
CA LEU A 273 -18.25 7.20 -13.23
C LEU A 273 -18.78 8.19 -14.27
N LEU A 274 -19.81 8.99 -13.94
CA LEU A 274 -20.36 10.03 -14.81
C LEU A 274 -19.67 11.39 -14.60
N ASP A 275 -18.82 11.55 -13.58
CA ASP A 275 -18.04 12.77 -13.34
C ASP A 275 -16.81 12.84 -14.28
N PRO A 276 -16.78 13.77 -15.25
CA PRO A 276 -15.58 13.97 -16.08
C PRO A 276 -14.33 14.32 -15.26
N GLY A 277 -14.51 14.96 -14.10
CA GLY A 277 -13.43 15.31 -13.19
C GLY A 277 -12.69 14.09 -12.64
N PHE A 278 -13.37 12.96 -12.47
CA PHE A 278 -12.74 11.69 -12.08
C PHE A 278 -11.68 11.25 -13.10
N TYR A 279 -12.02 11.28 -14.38
CA TYR A 279 -11.11 10.86 -15.47
C TYR A 279 -9.92 11.81 -15.60
N GLY A 280 -10.16 13.12 -15.57
CA GLY A 280 -9.12 14.14 -15.65
C GLY A 280 -8.14 14.05 -14.48
N LYS A 281 -8.63 13.95 -13.25
CA LYS A 281 -7.81 13.79 -12.05
C LYS A 281 -7.03 12.46 -12.06
N SER A 282 -7.65 11.36 -12.44
CA SER A 282 -7.00 10.05 -12.51
C SER A 282 -5.91 10.01 -13.57
N LEU A 283 -6.17 10.55 -14.77
CA LEU A 283 -5.19 10.69 -15.83
C LEU A 283 -4.03 11.60 -15.41
N GLY A 284 -4.32 12.75 -14.81
CA GLY A 284 -3.32 13.66 -14.29
C GLY A 284 -2.41 12.99 -13.25
N ARG A 285 -2.98 12.25 -12.30
CA ARG A 285 -2.20 11.47 -11.33
C ARG A 285 -1.32 10.41 -12.01
N MET A 286 -1.85 9.71 -13.01
CA MET A 286 -1.09 8.71 -13.76
C MET A 286 0.09 9.35 -14.50
N ILE A 287 -0.11 10.49 -15.17
CA ILE A 287 0.92 11.19 -15.93
C ILE A 287 2.00 11.78 -15.00
N PHE A 288 1.60 12.50 -13.96
CA PHE A 288 2.54 13.32 -13.18
C PHE A 288 3.10 12.60 -11.95
N TYR A 289 2.36 11.66 -11.36
CA TYR A 289 2.75 11.03 -10.11
C TYR A 289 3.19 9.57 -10.26
N HIS A 290 2.53 8.79 -11.13
CA HIS A 290 2.87 7.37 -11.28
C HIS A 290 3.95 7.11 -12.33
N PHE A 291 3.91 7.82 -13.45
CA PHE A 291 4.84 7.60 -14.56
C PHE A 291 5.89 8.69 -14.72
N THR A 292 5.62 9.93 -14.45
CA THR A 292 6.22 11.13 -15.04
C THR A 292 5.79 11.32 -16.51
N PRO A 293 5.76 12.57 -17.02
CA PRO A 293 5.28 12.83 -18.39
C PRO A 293 6.05 12.06 -19.49
N LEU A 294 7.37 11.95 -19.35
CA LEU A 294 8.18 11.22 -20.33
C LEU A 294 7.85 9.73 -20.34
N VAL A 295 7.79 9.11 -19.16
CA VAL A 295 7.48 7.67 -19.04
C VAL A 295 6.07 7.37 -19.54
N PHE A 296 5.13 8.30 -19.32
CA PHE A 296 3.77 8.16 -19.86
C PHE A 296 3.76 8.18 -21.40
N VAL A 297 4.51 9.09 -22.04
CA VAL A 297 4.60 9.14 -23.51
C VAL A 297 5.18 7.82 -24.05
N VAL A 298 6.29 7.34 -23.51
CA VAL A 298 6.88 6.08 -23.97
C VAL A 298 6.04 4.87 -23.62
N PHE A 299 5.24 4.90 -22.54
CA PHE A 299 4.23 3.89 -22.24
C PHE A 299 3.16 3.82 -23.33
N ILE A 300 2.62 4.97 -23.76
CA ILE A 300 1.65 5.01 -24.88
C ILE A 300 2.26 4.46 -26.16
N LEU A 301 3.51 4.82 -26.49
CA LEU A 301 4.21 4.25 -27.63
C LEU A 301 4.35 2.74 -27.51
N GLY A 302 4.66 2.22 -26.34
CA GLY A 302 4.80 0.79 -26.09
C GLY A 302 3.48 0.01 -26.20
N ILE A 303 2.37 0.58 -25.71
CA ILE A 303 1.05 -0.07 -25.77
C ILE A 303 0.46 -0.09 -27.19
N MET A 304 0.81 0.87 -28.05
CA MET A 304 0.30 0.97 -29.41
C MET A 304 0.95 -0.03 -30.38
N VAL A 305 2.04 -0.70 -29.99
CA VAL A 305 2.78 -1.59 -30.88
C VAL A 305 2.18 -2.99 -30.89
N SER A 306 1.85 -3.46 -32.09
CA SER A 306 1.42 -4.84 -32.28
C SER A 306 2.56 -5.83 -31.99
N GLN A 307 2.25 -6.87 -31.26
CA GLN A 307 3.18 -7.92 -30.90
C GLN A 307 3.13 -9.08 -31.90
N ARG A 308 4.26 -9.75 -32.12
CA ARG A 308 4.36 -10.88 -33.05
C ARG A 308 3.74 -12.16 -32.49
N ASP A 309 3.79 -12.35 -31.19
CA ASP A 309 3.33 -13.55 -30.49
C ASP A 309 2.25 -13.18 -29.46
N ARG A 310 1.27 -14.07 -29.26
CA ARG A 310 0.20 -13.89 -28.27
C ARG A 310 0.74 -13.70 -26.86
N LEU A 311 1.79 -14.44 -26.48
CA LEU A 311 2.36 -14.33 -25.14
C LEU A 311 2.90 -12.93 -24.82
N HIS A 312 3.44 -12.24 -25.83
CA HIS A 312 3.95 -10.86 -25.69
C HIS A 312 2.86 -9.83 -25.39
N TYR A 313 1.58 -10.14 -25.66
CA TYR A 313 0.47 -9.28 -25.25
C TYR A 313 0.14 -9.35 -23.75
N THR A 314 0.82 -10.17 -22.96
CA THR A 314 0.57 -10.31 -21.52
C THR A 314 0.59 -8.95 -20.79
N PHE A 315 1.59 -8.11 -21.05
CA PHE A 315 1.67 -6.79 -20.46
C PHE A 315 0.57 -5.83 -20.95
N HIS A 316 0.13 -5.97 -22.20
CA HIS A 316 -1.00 -5.17 -22.74
C HIS A 316 -2.30 -5.55 -22.04
N VAL A 317 -2.59 -6.86 -21.95
CA VAL A 317 -3.77 -7.35 -21.24
C VAL A 317 -3.73 -6.93 -19.77
N TRP A 318 -2.56 -7.03 -19.14
CA TRP A 318 -2.41 -6.60 -17.75
C TRP A 318 -2.63 -5.08 -17.58
N ALA A 319 -2.06 -4.25 -18.45
CA ALA A 319 -2.27 -2.80 -18.42
C ALA A 319 -3.75 -2.43 -18.59
N VAL A 320 -4.43 -3.03 -19.58
CA VAL A 320 -5.88 -2.82 -19.78
C VAL A 320 -6.67 -3.30 -18.56
N THR A 321 -6.32 -4.42 -17.98
CA THR A 321 -6.98 -4.94 -16.76
C THR A 321 -6.83 -3.96 -15.58
N VAL A 322 -5.66 -3.35 -15.41
CA VAL A 322 -5.46 -2.34 -14.35
C VAL A 322 -6.29 -1.09 -14.61
N LEU A 323 -6.42 -0.65 -15.86
CA LEU A 323 -7.33 0.46 -16.20
C LEU A 323 -8.79 0.12 -15.89
N LEU A 324 -9.23 -1.10 -16.19
CA LEU A 324 -10.58 -1.58 -15.82
C LEU A 324 -10.72 -1.64 -14.28
N TYR A 325 -9.70 -2.08 -13.58
CA TYR A 325 -9.68 -2.08 -12.12
C TYR A 325 -9.85 -0.67 -11.54
N PHE A 326 -9.26 0.37 -12.15
CA PHE A 326 -9.46 1.75 -11.71
C PHE A 326 -10.93 2.19 -11.83
N LEU A 327 -11.65 1.70 -12.84
CA LEU A 327 -13.09 1.94 -12.95
C LEU A 327 -13.86 1.20 -11.85
N VAL A 328 -13.50 -0.03 -11.51
CA VAL A 328 -14.15 -0.78 -10.43
C VAL A 328 -13.87 -0.13 -9.06
N ALA A 329 -12.64 0.32 -8.81
CA ALA A 329 -12.23 0.99 -7.58
C ALA A 329 -12.37 2.53 -7.65
N ALA A 330 -13.23 3.05 -8.52
CA ALA A 330 -13.27 4.46 -8.91
C ALA A 330 -13.42 5.41 -7.71
N ARG A 331 -14.22 5.08 -6.71
CA ARG A 331 -14.39 5.92 -5.53
C ARG A 331 -13.11 5.98 -4.67
N GLY A 332 -12.42 4.86 -4.47
CA GLY A 332 -11.12 4.84 -3.80
C GLY A 332 -10.06 5.66 -4.55
N VAL A 333 -10.03 5.54 -5.87
CA VAL A 333 -9.14 6.32 -6.74
C VAL A 333 -9.49 7.82 -6.70
N SER A 334 -10.78 8.19 -6.74
CA SER A 334 -11.24 9.59 -6.74
C SER A 334 -10.84 10.33 -5.45
N LEU A 335 -10.89 9.64 -4.31
CA LEU A 335 -10.53 10.19 -3.00
C LEU A 335 -9.03 10.44 -2.80
N GLY A 336 -8.19 10.17 -3.80
CA GLY A 336 -6.76 10.45 -3.74
C GLY A 336 -5.91 9.34 -3.12
N HIS A 337 -6.49 8.19 -2.87
CA HIS A 337 -5.74 7.02 -2.38
C HIS A 337 -4.83 6.45 -3.47
N PHE A 338 -3.65 7.03 -3.62
CA PHE A 338 -2.68 6.73 -4.69
C PHE A 338 -2.21 5.26 -4.68
N GLN A 339 -2.27 4.57 -3.55
CA GLN A 339 -1.95 3.14 -3.45
C GLN A 339 -2.85 2.26 -4.32
N TYR A 340 -4.10 2.66 -4.62
CA TYR A 340 -4.96 1.92 -5.54
C TYR A 340 -4.45 1.93 -6.98
N MET A 341 -3.60 2.90 -7.34
CA MET A 341 -3.03 3.00 -8.68
C MET A 341 -1.68 2.27 -8.82
N LEU A 342 -1.06 1.81 -7.71
CA LEU A 342 0.23 1.12 -7.74
C LEU A 342 0.27 -0.10 -8.70
N PRO A 343 -0.81 -0.88 -8.89
CA PRO A 343 -0.83 -2.00 -9.84
C PRO A 343 -0.47 -1.64 -11.30
N VAL A 344 -0.51 -0.36 -11.69
CA VAL A 344 -0.12 0.07 -13.05
C VAL A 344 1.40 0.00 -13.26
N VAL A 345 2.19 0.05 -12.19
CA VAL A 345 3.66 0.16 -12.28
C VAL A 345 4.30 -1.00 -13.05
N PRO A 346 4.05 -2.30 -12.75
CA PRO A 346 4.70 -3.38 -13.46
C PRO A 346 4.40 -3.41 -14.97
N PRO A 347 3.12 -3.46 -15.43
CA PRO A 347 2.84 -3.49 -16.86
C PRO A 347 3.22 -2.18 -17.54
N GLY A 348 3.05 -1.05 -16.84
CA GLY A 348 3.41 0.26 -17.36
C GLY A 348 4.90 0.43 -17.58
N ALA A 349 5.74 0.01 -16.62
CA ALA A 349 7.19 0.04 -16.74
C ALA A 349 7.70 -0.88 -17.87
N ALA A 350 7.12 -2.08 -18.01
CA ALA A 350 7.47 -3.01 -19.07
C ALA A 350 7.18 -2.42 -20.47
N LEU A 351 5.97 -1.90 -20.67
CA LEU A 351 5.56 -1.27 -21.93
C LEU A 351 6.32 0.04 -22.19
N ALA A 352 6.56 0.85 -21.15
CA ALA A 352 7.38 2.04 -21.27
C ALA A 352 8.83 1.71 -21.65
N GLY A 353 9.43 0.66 -21.07
CA GLY A 353 10.75 0.17 -21.47
C GLY A 353 10.81 -0.21 -22.95
N TYR A 354 9.79 -0.93 -23.41
CA TYR A 354 9.66 -1.29 -24.82
C TYR A 354 9.50 -0.06 -25.71
N GLY A 355 8.59 0.88 -25.35
CA GLY A 355 8.38 2.14 -26.07
C GLY A 355 9.62 3.04 -26.09
N THR A 356 10.44 3.04 -25.03
CA THR A 356 11.71 3.79 -24.99
C THR A 356 12.68 3.30 -26.07
N LEU A 357 12.84 1.98 -26.21
CA LEU A 357 13.73 1.45 -27.23
C LEU A 357 13.21 1.68 -28.65
N LEU A 358 11.88 1.64 -28.84
CA LEU A 358 11.28 2.02 -30.11
C LEU A 358 11.54 3.49 -30.45
N LEU A 359 11.37 4.39 -29.48
CA LEU A 359 11.66 5.82 -29.65
C LEU A 359 13.12 6.06 -30.02
N LEU A 360 14.04 5.42 -29.28
CA LEU A 360 15.49 5.54 -29.57
C LEU A 360 15.84 5.09 -31.00
N ARG A 361 15.31 3.94 -31.43
CA ARG A 361 15.51 3.48 -32.82
C ARG A 361 14.98 4.47 -33.84
N LYS A 362 13.79 5.04 -33.57
CA LYS A 362 13.18 6.02 -34.46
C LYS A 362 14.05 7.27 -34.56
N LEU A 363 14.52 7.80 -33.42
CA LEU A 363 15.40 8.97 -33.38
C LEU A 363 16.72 8.73 -34.14
N GLU A 364 17.35 7.56 -33.96
CA GLU A 364 18.59 7.19 -34.67
C GLU A 364 18.37 6.91 -36.15
N SER A 365 17.16 6.58 -36.60
CA SER A 365 16.84 6.35 -38.02
C SER A 365 16.56 7.62 -38.80
N VAL A 366 16.33 8.76 -38.14
CA VAL A 366 16.09 10.06 -38.81
C VAL A 366 17.44 10.69 -39.24
N PRO A 367 17.69 10.93 -40.53
CA PRO A 367 19.02 11.39 -41.02
C PRO A 367 19.54 12.67 -40.38
N SER A 368 18.65 13.62 -40.04
CA SER A 368 19.01 14.87 -39.36
C SER A 368 19.43 14.65 -37.91
N LEU A 369 18.88 13.65 -37.22
CA LEU A 369 19.15 13.33 -35.83
C LEU A 369 20.28 12.31 -35.68
N ALA A 370 20.51 11.46 -36.70
CA ALA A 370 21.61 10.50 -36.77
C ALA A 370 23.02 11.16 -36.86
N ARG A 371 23.10 12.51 -37.08
CA ARG A 371 24.36 13.27 -37.06
C ARG A 371 24.96 13.39 -35.66
N TRP A 372 24.15 13.22 -34.62
CA TRP A 372 24.61 13.30 -33.24
C TRP A 372 25.37 12.02 -32.83
N PRO A 373 26.34 12.10 -31.93
CA PRO A 373 27.08 10.95 -31.47
C PRO A 373 26.14 9.85 -30.97
N LYS A 374 26.51 8.60 -31.19
CA LYS A 374 25.75 7.43 -30.69
C LYS A 374 25.55 7.57 -29.18
N GLY A 375 24.33 7.36 -28.70
CA GLY A 375 23.97 7.46 -27.30
C GLY A 375 23.52 8.86 -26.82
N THR A 376 23.66 9.93 -27.62
CA THR A 376 23.18 11.27 -27.23
C THR A 376 21.72 11.29 -26.88
N TRP A 377 20.88 10.61 -27.66
CA TRP A 377 19.45 10.53 -27.41
C TRP A 377 19.11 9.68 -26.18
N ALA A 378 19.86 8.61 -25.93
CA ALA A 378 19.71 7.83 -24.72
C ALA A 378 20.07 8.65 -23.47
N LEU A 379 21.15 9.44 -23.52
CA LEU A 379 21.53 10.36 -22.44
C LEU A 379 20.48 11.46 -22.23
N ALA A 380 19.99 12.08 -23.31
CA ALA A 380 18.95 13.12 -23.24
C ALA A 380 17.66 12.56 -22.58
N LEU A 381 17.19 11.41 -23.01
CA LEU A 381 16.03 10.75 -22.41
C LEU A 381 16.28 10.37 -20.94
N ALA A 382 17.47 9.88 -20.60
CA ALA A 382 17.83 9.56 -19.23
C ALA A 382 17.84 10.80 -18.31
N LEU A 383 18.36 11.94 -18.79
CA LEU A 383 18.38 13.21 -18.05
C LEU A 383 16.97 13.77 -17.87
N LEU A 384 16.13 13.74 -18.91
CA LEU A 384 14.73 14.14 -18.84
C LEU A 384 13.94 13.24 -17.86
N TYR A 385 14.20 11.94 -17.90
CA TYR A 385 13.61 10.98 -16.98
C TYR A 385 14.03 11.26 -15.54
N LEU A 386 15.32 11.43 -15.28
CA LEU A 386 15.85 11.71 -13.95
C LEU A 386 15.25 13.02 -13.40
N GLY A 387 15.23 14.09 -14.21
CA GLY A 387 14.61 15.35 -13.82
C GLY A 387 13.14 15.20 -13.46
N GLY A 388 12.35 14.51 -14.29
CA GLY A 388 10.95 14.23 -14.02
C GLY A 388 10.73 13.39 -12.75
N THR A 389 11.60 12.41 -12.52
CA THR A 389 11.55 11.57 -11.32
C THR A 389 11.86 12.36 -10.05
N VAL A 390 12.86 13.26 -10.08
CA VAL A 390 13.20 14.13 -8.94
C VAL A 390 12.04 15.07 -8.61
N VAL A 391 11.43 15.69 -9.64
CA VAL A 391 10.25 16.55 -9.45
C VAL A 391 9.09 15.76 -8.84
N ALA A 392 8.78 14.59 -9.40
CA ALA A 392 7.71 13.75 -8.87
C ALA A 392 8.00 13.29 -7.43
N ALA A 393 9.24 12.90 -7.12
CA ALA A 393 9.64 12.52 -5.77
C ALA A 393 9.45 13.69 -4.78
N HIS A 394 9.82 14.92 -5.20
CA HIS A 394 9.60 16.10 -4.35
C HIS A 394 8.11 16.34 -4.06
N VAL A 395 7.23 16.16 -5.05
CA VAL A 395 5.78 16.26 -4.85
C VAL A 395 5.28 15.18 -3.89
N TYR A 396 5.77 13.95 -4.01
CA TYR A 396 5.43 12.88 -3.06
C TYR A 396 5.94 13.11 -1.64
N GLN A 397 7.00 13.90 -1.47
CA GLN A 397 7.52 14.30 -0.16
C GLN A 397 6.81 15.54 0.40
N SER A 398 5.94 16.20 -0.40
CA SER A 398 5.24 17.39 0.08
C SER A 398 4.24 17.03 1.20
N PRO A 399 4.10 17.89 2.20
CA PRO A 399 3.13 17.69 3.29
C PRO A 399 1.67 17.59 2.81
N GLU A 400 1.38 18.06 1.60
CA GLU A 400 0.04 18.04 1.01
C GLU A 400 -0.34 16.67 0.44
N MET A 401 0.63 15.91 -0.06
CA MET A 401 0.42 14.55 -0.55
C MET A 401 0.35 13.52 0.59
N TYR A 402 1.12 13.74 1.63
CA TYR A 402 1.01 13.01 2.88
C TYR A 402 0.33 13.93 3.88
N THR A 403 -0.75 13.49 4.48
CA THR A 403 -1.39 14.14 5.62
C THR A 403 -0.49 14.10 6.86
N THR A 404 0.82 14.34 6.67
CA THR A 404 1.85 14.21 7.70
C THR A 404 1.60 15.14 8.88
N LYS A 405 1.05 16.33 8.63
CA LYS A 405 0.71 17.28 9.71
C LYS A 405 -0.32 16.66 10.65
N MET A 406 -1.39 16.07 10.12
CA MET A 406 -2.45 15.44 10.89
C MET A 406 -1.91 14.28 11.74
N TRP A 407 -1.17 13.36 11.11
CA TRP A 407 -0.58 12.23 11.82
C TRP A 407 0.49 12.64 12.84
N ALA A 408 1.24 13.71 12.56
CA ALA A 408 2.21 14.25 13.51
C ALA A 408 1.53 14.81 14.77
N HIS A 409 0.36 15.42 14.66
CA HIS A 409 -0.43 15.86 15.82
C HIS A 409 -0.88 14.66 16.66
N ASP A 410 -1.48 13.65 16.04
CA ASP A 410 -1.90 12.42 16.74
C ASP A 410 -0.74 11.70 17.43
N LYS A 411 0.44 11.66 16.79
CA LYS A 411 1.65 11.10 17.40
C LYS A 411 2.05 11.87 18.66
N ARG A 412 2.03 13.22 18.62
CA ARG A 412 2.35 14.05 19.78
C ARG A 412 1.33 13.83 20.90
N THR A 413 0.04 13.89 20.58
CA THR A 413 -1.04 13.57 21.54
C THR A 413 -0.82 12.19 22.16
N GLY A 414 -0.57 11.15 21.36
CA GLY A 414 -0.35 9.80 21.86
C GLY A 414 0.85 9.70 22.80
N LEU A 415 1.99 10.32 22.45
CA LEU A 415 3.17 10.33 23.30
C LEU A 415 2.93 11.09 24.62
N ALA A 416 2.19 12.21 24.60
CA ALA A 416 1.84 12.94 25.80
C ALA A 416 0.91 12.10 26.71
N VAL A 417 -0.12 11.49 26.13
CA VAL A 417 -1.03 10.58 26.86
C VAL A 417 -0.26 9.40 27.46
N GLY A 418 0.66 8.80 26.73
CA GLY A 418 1.49 7.69 27.23
C GLY A 418 2.33 8.06 28.46
N ARG A 419 2.84 9.31 28.52
CA ARG A 419 3.63 9.82 29.65
C ARG A 419 2.76 10.13 30.88
N LEU A 420 1.54 10.62 30.67
CA LEU A 420 0.66 11.13 31.72
C LEU A 420 -0.33 10.10 32.29
N THR A 421 -0.47 8.95 31.66
CA THR A 421 -1.44 7.91 32.05
C THR A 421 -0.75 6.64 32.55
N ALA A 422 -1.41 5.92 33.44
CA ALA A 422 -0.89 4.64 33.94
C ALA A 422 -0.84 3.57 32.85
N PRO A 423 0.23 2.73 32.78
CA PRO A 423 0.30 1.60 31.87
C PRO A 423 -0.93 0.67 32.03
N GLY A 424 -1.44 0.18 30.89
CA GLY A 424 -2.60 -0.72 30.88
C GLY A 424 -3.97 -0.07 31.11
N SER A 425 -4.03 1.24 31.39
CA SER A 425 -5.31 1.97 31.51
C SER A 425 -6.04 2.03 30.17
N LEU A 426 -7.38 2.02 30.24
CA LEU A 426 -8.23 2.21 29.08
C LEU A 426 -8.50 3.69 28.86
N ILE A 427 -8.47 4.11 27.60
CA ILE A 427 -8.70 5.50 27.20
C ILE A 427 -9.87 5.61 26.23
N VAL A 428 -10.54 6.75 26.24
CA VAL A 428 -11.49 7.17 25.20
C VAL A 428 -10.80 8.24 24.38
N VAL A 429 -10.64 8.04 23.08
CA VAL A 429 -10.07 9.02 22.16
C VAL A 429 -11.21 9.66 21.37
N VAL A 430 -11.30 10.98 21.41
CA VAL A 430 -12.29 11.79 20.70
C VAL A 430 -11.61 12.56 19.58
N ASP A 431 -12.17 12.44 18.38
CA ASP A 431 -11.62 13.06 17.16
C ASP A 431 -12.76 13.45 16.20
N ASN A 432 -12.50 14.38 15.30
CA ASN A 432 -13.45 14.84 14.28
C ASN A 432 -13.18 14.25 12.87
N GLN A 433 -12.17 13.42 12.71
CA GLN A 433 -11.68 12.99 11.40
C GLN A 433 -12.61 12.02 10.66
N MET A 434 -13.39 11.23 11.40
CA MET A 434 -14.29 10.24 10.80
C MET A 434 -15.61 10.18 11.55
N GLY A 435 -16.67 10.58 10.88
CA GLY A 435 -18.04 10.42 11.37
C GLY A 435 -18.63 9.09 10.90
N GLY A 436 -18.33 8.00 11.55
CA GLY A 436 -19.00 6.72 11.33
C GLY A 436 -19.80 6.29 12.58
N PRO A 437 -20.79 5.34 12.50
CA PRO A 437 -21.56 4.92 13.68
C PRO A 437 -20.67 4.31 14.78
N PRO A 438 -21.11 4.29 16.05
CA PRO A 438 -20.35 3.72 17.18
C PRO A 438 -19.89 2.28 16.99
N ASP A 439 -20.44 1.61 15.98
CA ASP A 439 -20.33 0.18 15.73
C ASP A 439 -19.22 -0.17 14.71
N GLY A 440 -17.97 0.15 15.01
CA GLY A 440 -16.85 -0.52 14.35
C GLY A 440 -16.42 0.03 13.01
N ILE A 441 -16.43 1.35 12.79
CA ILE A 441 -15.90 1.93 11.56
C ILE A 441 -14.51 2.50 11.80
N MET A 442 -13.64 2.16 10.86
CA MET A 442 -12.30 2.70 10.59
C MET A 442 -11.84 3.75 11.62
N THR A 443 -11.33 3.28 12.74
CA THR A 443 -10.88 4.10 13.87
C THR A 443 -9.44 4.55 13.65
N PRO A 444 -9.08 5.84 13.80
CA PRO A 444 -7.69 6.28 13.78
C PRO A 444 -6.89 5.61 14.90
N PRO A 445 -5.85 4.80 14.59
CA PRO A 445 -5.12 4.04 15.60
C PRO A 445 -3.99 4.80 16.27
N ASN A 446 -3.62 5.99 15.75
CA ASN A 446 -2.38 6.69 16.05
C ASN A 446 -2.22 6.99 17.53
N VAL A 447 -3.22 7.62 18.16
CA VAL A 447 -3.16 7.97 19.59
C VAL A 447 -3.01 6.72 20.45
N PHE A 448 -3.75 5.65 20.14
CA PHE A 448 -3.66 4.38 20.85
C PHE A 448 -2.28 3.74 20.73
N TYR A 449 -1.73 3.69 19.51
CA TYR A 449 -0.42 3.11 19.26
C TYR A 449 0.68 3.86 19.99
N PHE A 450 0.75 5.19 19.83
CA PHE A 450 1.82 5.99 20.40
C PHE A 450 1.69 6.19 21.92
N SER A 451 0.48 6.07 22.49
CA SER A 451 0.29 6.05 23.93
C SER A 451 0.54 4.67 24.53
N ASP A 452 0.57 3.63 23.73
CA ASP A 452 0.54 2.25 24.17
C ASP A 452 -0.64 1.96 25.13
N ARG A 453 -1.83 2.48 24.75
CA ARG A 453 -3.07 2.32 25.50
C ARG A 453 -4.15 1.72 24.61
N ARG A 454 -5.07 0.98 25.24
CA ARG A 454 -6.26 0.43 24.59
C ARG A 454 -7.48 1.24 24.97
N GLY A 455 -8.56 1.08 24.21
CA GLY A 455 -9.80 1.75 24.56
C GLY A 455 -10.75 1.96 23.40
N TRP A 456 -11.53 3.00 23.47
CA TRP A 456 -12.58 3.35 22.51
C TRP A 456 -12.26 4.61 21.74
N TYR A 457 -12.67 4.63 20.51
CA TYR A 457 -12.73 5.83 19.68
C TYR A 457 -14.17 6.34 19.66
N LEU A 458 -14.34 7.64 19.82
CA LEU A 458 -15.62 8.32 19.65
C LEU A 458 -15.47 9.46 18.66
N ALA A 459 -16.34 9.49 17.64
CA ALA A 459 -16.44 10.68 16.81
C ALA A 459 -17.05 11.83 17.64
N MET A 460 -16.49 13.02 17.48
CA MET A 460 -16.95 14.20 18.23
C MET A 460 -18.45 14.45 18.07
N SER A 461 -19.02 14.18 16.90
CA SER A 461 -20.46 14.35 16.62
C SER A 461 -21.39 13.46 17.45
N TRP A 462 -20.87 12.44 18.13
CA TRP A 462 -21.65 11.52 18.97
C TRP A 462 -21.32 11.66 20.45
N LEU A 463 -20.42 12.57 20.78
CA LEU A 463 -20.01 12.76 22.17
C LEU A 463 -21.15 13.35 22.99
N THR A 464 -21.60 12.59 23.98
CA THR A 464 -22.61 12.98 24.97
C THR A 464 -22.12 12.67 26.37
N GLU A 465 -22.66 13.36 27.38
CA GLU A 465 -22.35 13.07 28.80
C GLU A 465 -22.65 11.63 29.14
N ASP A 466 -23.79 11.09 28.70
CA ASP A 466 -24.21 9.71 28.95
C ASP A 466 -23.23 8.71 28.34
N LEU A 467 -22.73 8.97 27.13
CA LEU A 467 -21.77 8.10 26.46
C LEU A 467 -20.41 8.11 27.17
N ILE A 468 -19.96 9.28 27.65
CA ILE A 468 -18.73 9.39 28.47
C ILE A 468 -18.88 8.56 29.74
N GLU A 469 -20.01 8.72 30.47
CA GLU A 469 -20.27 7.96 31.69
C GLU A 469 -20.45 6.46 31.43
N GLN A 470 -21.02 6.09 30.29
CA GLN A 470 -21.09 4.70 29.87
C GLN A 470 -19.67 4.15 29.70
N LYS A 471 -18.79 4.81 28.95
CA LYS A 471 -17.41 4.33 28.74
C LYS A 471 -16.62 4.30 30.05
N ARG A 472 -16.84 5.25 30.93
CA ARG A 472 -16.25 5.24 32.28
C ARG A 472 -16.70 3.99 33.06
N ARG A 473 -17.99 3.64 33.05
CA ARG A 473 -18.52 2.41 33.68
C ARG A 473 -17.98 1.14 33.03
N GLU A 474 -17.69 1.18 31.74
CA GLU A 474 -17.05 0.09 30.98
C GLU A 474 -15.54 -0.04 31.27
N GLY A 475 -14.95 0.88 32.07
CA GLY A 475 -13.57 0.84 32.53
C GLY A 475 -12.66 1.90 31.94
N ALA A 476 -13.16 2.85 31.16
CA ALA A 476 -12.37 3.98 30.70
C ALA A 476 -11.87 4.82 31.88
N ARG A 477 -10.55 5.00 31.96
CA ARG A 477 -9.91 5.82 32.98
C ARG A 477 -9.65 7.25 32.52
N TYR A 478 -9.38 7.46 31.24
CA TYR A 478 -9.02 8.75 30.69
C TYR A 478 -9.82 9.05 29.43
N LEU A 479 -10.09 10.36 29.20
CA LEU A 479 -10.66 10.89 27.97
C LEU A 479 -9.66 11.83 27.32
N VAL A 480 -9.39 11.62 26.05
CA VAL A 480 -8.42 12.35 25.23
C VAL A 480 -9.16 13.06 24.10
N ILE A 481 -8.98 14.37 23.95
CA ILE A 481 -9.35 15.12 22.75
C ILE A 481 -8.06 15.34 21.96
N THR A 482 -8.02 14.88 20.69
CA THR A 482 -6.80 14.99 19.87
C THR A 482 -6.47 16.46 19.56
N ALA A 483 -5.20 16.77 19.41
CA ALA A 483 -4.71 18.13 19.13
C ALA A 483 -5.41 18.79 17.93
N ASN A 484 -5.71 18.02 16.87
CA ASN A 484 -6.43 18.51 15.70
C ASN A 484 -7.90 18.86 15.96
N THR A 485 -8.46 18.34 17.03
CA THR A 485 -9.89 18.41 17.33
C THR A 485 -10.19 19.47 18.40
N VAL A 486 -9.19 19.89 19.19
CA VAL A 486 -9.39 20.81 20.33
C VAL A 486 -10.18 22.05 19.94
N ALA A 487 -9.72 22.83 18.96
CA ALA A 487 -10.37 24.06 18.56
C ALA A 487 -11.84 23.83 18.13
N THR A 488 -12.08 22.82 17.32
CA THR A 488 -13.43 22.45 16.86
C THR A 488 -14.30 21.94 18.01
N PHE A 489 -13.69 21.23 18.98
CA PHE A 489 -14.39 20.72 20.17
C PHE A 489 -14.85 21.86 21.05
N GLU A 490 -13.99 22.86 21.32
CA GLU A 490 -14.31 24.03 22.12
C GLU A 490 -15.43 24.88 21.50
N GLU A 491 -15.42 25.04 20.18
CA GLU A 491 -16.44 25.76 19.44
C GLU A 491 -17.79 25.01 19.37
N SER A 492 -17.72 23.69 19.08
CA SER A 492 -18.92 22.89 18.73
C SER A 492 -19.54 22.18 19.93
N CYS A 493 -18.78 21.92 21.00
CA CYS A 493 -19.21 21.14 22.15
C CYS A 493 -19.01 21.85 23.50
N PRO A 494 -19.36 23.17 23.67
CA PRO A 494 -19.07 23.90 24.89
C PRO A 494 -19.78 23.32 26.14
N GLN A 495 -20.94 22.67 25.97
CA GLN A 495 -21.65 22.00 27.06
C GLN A 495 -20.86 20.81 27.60
N ILE A 496 -20.32 19.98 26.70
CA ILE A 496 -19.50 18.81 27.08
C ILE A 496 -18.18 19.28 27.71
N GLN A 497 -17.56 20.32 27.18
CA GLN A 497 -16.37 20.93 27.79
C GLN A 497 -16.64 21.42 29.20
N GLY A 498 -17.76 22.14 29.41
CA GLY A 498 -18.21 22.59 30.74
C GLY A 498 -18.45 21.41 31.69
N TYR A 499 -19.10 20.36 31.21
CA TYR A 499 -19.32 19.12 31.95
C TYR A 499 -18.00 18.47 32.38
N LEU A 500 -17.06 18.31 31.45
CA LEU A 500 -15.75 17.68 31.70
C LEU A 500 -14.93 18.48 32.73
N THR A 501 -14.83 19.80 32.54
CA THR A 501 -14.08 20.71 33.45
C THR A 501 -14.70 20.82 34.86
N ALA A 502 -16.01 20.72 34.97
CA ALA A 502 -16.67 20.77 36.28
C ALA A 502 -16.48 19.46 37.07
N ARG A 503 -16.33 18.32 36.41
CA ARG A 503 -16.41 17.00 37.04
C ARG A 503 -15.10 16.25 37.11
N TYR A 504 -14.18 16.50 36.17
CA TYR A 504 -12.94 15.75 36.00
C TYR A 504 -11.71 16.64 36.07
N VAL A 505 -10.58 16.04 36.46
CA VAL A 505 -9.30 16.75 36.55
C VAL A 505 -8.61 16.75 35.17
N PRO A 506 -8.32 17.92 34.59
CA PRO A 506 -7.50 18.01 33.41
C PRO A 506 -6.04 17.68 33.75
N LEU A 507 -5.47 16.69 33.04
CA LEU A 507 -4.05 16.33 33.16
C LEU A 507 -3.20 16.94 32.03
N LEU A 508 -3.82 17.29 30.92
CA LEU A 508 -3.21 17.95 29.77
C LEU A 508 -4.21 18.99 29.23
N ASP A 509 -3.72 20.18 29.01
CA ASP A 509 -4.45 21.29 28.37
C ASP A 509 -3.42 22.10 27.59
N SER A 510 -3.17 21.72 26.35
CA SER A 510 -2.08 22.30 25.53
C SER A 510 -2.30 22.03 24.03
N GLU A 511 -1.36 22.52 23.21
CA GLU A 511 -1.31 22.23 21.77
C GLU A 511 -1.16 20.72 21.45
N GLU A 512 -0.81 19.88 22.44
CA GLU A 512 -0.74 18.42 22.27
C GLU A 512 -2.10 17.74 22.43
N GLY A 513 -3.16 18.46 22.86
CA GLY A 513 -4.52 17.98 23.07
C GLY A 513 -5.05 18.25 24.48
N LEU A 514 -6.26 17.71 24.77
CA LEU A 514 -6.82 17.72 26.12
C LEU A 514 -6.85 16.28 26.66
N LEU A 515 -6.55 16.13 27.97
CA LEU A 515 -6.61 14.85 28.67
C LEU A 515 -7.29 15.05 30.02
N TYR A 516 -8.38 14.31 30.25
CA TYR A 516 -9.13 14.30 31.51
C TYR A 516 -8.99 12.96 32.20
N ASP A 517 -8.76 12.98 33.54
CA ASP A 517 -8.87 11.77 34.38
C ASP A 517 -10.35 11.56 34.76
N LEU A 518 -10.94 10.48 34.28
CA LEU A 518 -12.35 10.13 34.54
C LEU A 518 -12.56 9.43 35.89
N ALA A 519 -11.53 9.36 36.78
CA ALA A 519 -11.78 8.93 38.15
C ALA A 519 -12.78 9.87 38.81
N PRO A 520 -13.70 9.34 39.66
CA PRO A 520 -14.54 10.20 40.43
C PRO A 520 -13.64 11.12 41.25
N GLY A 521 -13.72 12.43 40.96
CA GLY A 521 -13.01 13.45 41.73
C GLY A 521 -13.38 13.28 43.20
N LYS A 522 -12.43 13.46 44.09
CA LYS A 522 -12.77 13.68 45.49
C LYS A 522 -13.65 14.95 45.53
N GLU A 523 -14.93 14.78 45.79
CA GLU A 523 -15.77 15.90 46.11
C GLU A 523 -15.06 16.66 47.26
N GLY A 524 -14.42 17.81 46.94
CA GLY A 524 -13.80 18.66 47.98
C GLY A 524 -12.30 18.96 47.90
N ALA A 525 -11.58 18.60 46.83
CA ALA A 525 -10.19 19.06 46.68
C ALA A 525 -10.17 20.54 46.23
N THR A 526 -10.03 21.47 47.16
CA THR A 526 -9.81 22.90 46.90
C THR A 526 -8.51 23.11 46.12
N LYS A 527 -8.46 24.16 45.29
CA LYS A 527 -7.35 24.61 44.42
C LYS A 527 -5.98 24.84 45.11
N SER A 528 -5.80 24.45 46.38
CA SER A 528 -4.60 24.78 47.17
C SER A 528 -3.45 23.73 47.10
N ASP A 529 -3.65 22.55 46.49
CA ASP A 529 -2.66 21.48 46.51
C ASP A 529 -2.02 21.22 45.11
N ARG A 530 -1.59 22.27 44.44
CA ARG A 530 -0.70 22.14 43.30
C ARG A 530 0.75 22.19 43.77
N PRO A 531 1.59 21.18 43.57
CA PRO A 531 3.02 21.36 43.70
C PRO A 531 3.53 22.23 42.53
N ASN A 532 4.31 23.25 42.89
CA ASN A 532 5.00 24.16 42.00
C ASN A 532 5.94 23.44 41.00
#